data_f04934b4caf48c5d61a23124207af104
#
_entry.id   f04934b4caf48c5d61a23124207af104
#
_cell.length_a   1.000
_cell.length_b   1.000
_cell.length_c   1.000
_cell.angle_alpha   90.00
_cell.angle_beta   90.00
_cell.angle_gamma   90.00
#
_symmetry.space_group_name_H-M   'P 1'
#
loop_
_entity.id
_entity.type
_entity.pdbx_description
1 polymer ?
#
loop_
_entity_poly.entity_id
_entity_poly.type
_entity_poly.pdbx_seq_one_letter_code
_entity_poly.pdbx_strand_id
1 'polypeptide(L)'
;MSPVEFAAIEWRGRKIRIEYQRISPERSDAPLVVFLHEGLGSLAMWKDFPQQLCEAGGFRGLVFSRPAYGRSTPRDPDELWDVDFMHRQAHEVLPAFFETIGPGGHKPWLFGHSDGGSIALLYASRFPDRVAGLVVLAPHILVEDVTVENIQKARQTYLESDLPKRLGRYHDNADSAFWGWNRIWLHPPFRQWNIEAELDTISCPVLAMQGVDDEYGTLHQIRGIAQRVPQTQLLEIPDCGHSPHRDQPETAIVAAVSFVRNHSGETLNESPML
;
A
#
# COMPACT_ATOMS: atom_id res chain seq x y z
N MET A 1 14.19 -9.67 -10.51
CA MET A 1 13.32 -8.50 -10.84
C MET A 1 13.58 -8.06 -12.26
N SER A 2 12.52 -7.66 -13.02
CA SER A 2 12.68 -7.00 -14.33
C SER A 2 13.32 -5.61 -14.17
N PRO A 3 13.75 -4.95 -15.27
CA PRO A 3 14.10 -3.54 -15.22
C PRO A 3 12.89 -2.69 -14.79
N VAL A 4 13.17 -1.47 -14.32
CA VAL A 4 12.12 -0.47 -14.05
C VAL A 4 11.51 -0.02 -15.38
N GLU A 5 10.19 -0.01 -15.42
CA GLU A 5 9.36 0.36 -16.56
C GLU A 5 8.49 1.58 -16.22
N PHE A 6 7.86 2.17 -17.24
CA PHE A 6 6.96 3.31 -17.06
C PHE A 6 5.69 3.11 -17.88
N ALA A 7 4.54 3.28 -17.22
CA ALA A 7 3.23 3.32 -17.86
C ALA A 7 2.75 4.77 -17.98
N ALA A 8 2.14 5.11 -19.11
CA ALA A 8 1.48 6.40 -19.28
C ALA A 8 -0.02 6.22 -19.14
N ILE A 9 -0.64 6.93 -18.22
CA ILE A 9 -2.08 6.92 -18.01
C ILE A 9 -2.66 8.33 -18.18
N GLU A 10 -3.92 8.42 -18.60
CA GLU A 10 -4.68 9.66 -18.55
C GLU A 10 -5.35 9.79 -17.18
N TRP A 11 -5.07 10.88 -16.47
CA TRP A 11 -5.69 11.16 -15.18
C TRP A 11 -6.02 12.64 -15.06
N ARG A 12 -7.30 12.95 -14.85
CA ARG A 12 -7.81 14.33 -14.70
C ARG A 12 -7.41 15.24 -15.86
N GLY A 13 -7.50 14.73 -17.09
CA GLY A 13 -7.15 15.46 -18.31
C GLY A 13 -5.65 15.68 -18.52
N ARG A 14 -4.80 14.99 -17.74
CA ARG A 14 -3.34 15.07 -17.84
C ARG A 14 -2.75 13.69 -18.12
N LYS A 15 -1.78 13.62 -18.99
CA LYS A 15 -0.97 12.43 -19.18
C LYS A 15 0.09 12.36 -18.08
N ILE A 16 0.02 11.33 -17.24
CA ILE A 16 0.98 11.09 -16.18
C ILE A 16 1.72 9.78 -16.41
N ARG A 17 2.94 9.72 -15.93
CA ARG A 17 3.83 8.56 -16.00
C ARG A 17 3.91 7.89 -14.64
N ILE A 18 3.70 6.58 -14.59
CA ILE A 18 3.79 5.74 -13.41
C ILE A 18 5.02 4.83 -13.53
N GLU A 19 5.95 4.95 -12.59
CA GLU A 19 7.08 4.05 -12.41
C GLU A 19 6.63 2.71 -11.86
N TYR A 20 7.06 1.59 -12.46
CA TYR A 20 6.75 0.26 -11.93
C TYR A 20 7.83 -0.76 -12.26
N GLN A 21 7.78 -1.91 -11.57
CA GLN A 21 8.68 -3.04 -11.76
C GLN A 21 7.94 -4.34 -11.53
N ARG A 22 8.20 -5.35 -12.39
CA ARG A 22 7.66 -6.70 -12.24
C ARG A 22 8.64 -7.62 -11.52
N ILE A 23 8.12 -8.52 -10.71
CA ILE A 23 8.88 -9.57 -10.03
C ILE A 23 8.38 -10.90 -10.57
N SER A 24 9.31 -11.77 -11.00
CA SER A 24 9.03 -13.11 -11.53
C SER A 24 7.90 -13.14 -12.58
N PRO A 25 7.94 -12.28 -13.62
CA PRO A 25 6.89 -12.20 -14.63
C PRO A 25 6.71 -13.50 -15.43
N GLU A 26 7.72 -14.35 -15.45
CA GLU A 26 7.70 -15.68 -16.08
C GLU A 26 6.74 -16.68 -15.38
N ARG A 27 6.36 -16.43 -14.14
CA ARG A 27 5.41 -17.26 -13.38
C ARG A 27 3.96 -16.89 -13.74
N SER A 28 3.56 -17.07 -15.00
CA SER A 28 2.28 -16.57 -15.53
C SER A 28 1.05 -16.98 -14.74
N ASP A 29 1.05 -18.21 -14.20
CA ASP A 29 -0.09 -18.81 -13.50
C ASP A 29 -0.08 -18.58 -11.99
N ALA A 30 1.01 -18.03 -11.46
CA ALA A 30 1.12 -17.74 -10.04
C ALA A 30 0.26 -16.52 -9.62
N PRO A 31 -0.18 -16.47 -8.36
CA PRO A 31 -0.86 -15.30 -7.81
C PRO A 31 -0.06 -14.02 -8.03
N LEU A 32 -0.73 -12.96 -8.48
CA LEU A 32 -0.12 -11.64 -8.61
C LEU A 32 -0.31 -10.83 -7.34
N VAL A 33 0.78 -10.36 -6.74
CA VAL A 33 0.79 -9.45 -5.60
C VAL A 33 1.18 -8.06 -6.07
N VAL A 34 0.33 -7.07 -5.84
CA VAL A 34 0.57 -5.65 -6.18
C VAL A 34 0.87 -4.88 -4.90
N PHE A 35 2.02 -4.23 -4.85
CA PHE A 35 2.52 -3.52 -3.67
C PHE A 35 2.19 -2.02 -3.75
N LEU A 36 1.42 -1.53 -2.77
CA LEU A 36 1.01 -0.14 -2.61
C LEU A 36 1.76 0.46 -1.41
N HIS A 37 2.64 1.42 -1.68
CA HIS A 37 3.52 2.02 -0.67
C HIS A 37 2.81 3.03 0.25
N GLU A 38 3.44 3.32 1.38
CA GLU A 38 3.03 4.29 2.38
C GLU A 38 3.08 5.75 1.90
N GLY A 39 2.71 6.70 2.78
CA GLY A 39 2.60 8.12 2.50
C GLY A 39 3.86 8.81 1.96
N LEU A 40 5.04 8.34 2.34
CA LEU A 40 6.33 8.84 1.84
C LEU A 40 7.11 7.77 1.06
N GLY A 41 6.46 6.66 0.74
CA GLY A 41 7.07 5.54 0.05
C GLY A 41 7.27 5.73 -1.44
N SER A 42 7.93 4.74 -2.03
CA SER A 42 8.10 4.60 -3.47
C SER A 42 8.46 3.15 -3.80
N LEU A 43 8.51 2.81 -5.08
CA LEU A 43 9.05 1.52 -5.54
C LEU A 43 10.40 1.20 -4.88
N ALA A 44 11.32 2.15 -4.88
CA ALA A 44 12.67 1.95 -4.34
C ALA A 44 12.71 1.85 -2.81
N MET A 45 11.73 2.38 -2.09
CA MET A 45 11.69 2.35 -0.63
C MET A 45 11.22 1.02 -0.05
N TRP A 46 10.57 0.19 -0.83
CA TRP A 46 10.26 -1.19 -0.45
C TRP A 46 11.50 -2.06 -0.27
N LYS A 47 12.65 -1.65 -0.86
CA LYS A 47 13.89 -2.43 -0.89
C LYS A 47 13.65 -3.80 -1.53
N ASP A 48 14.15 -4.85 -0.88
CA ASP A 48 14.05 -6.24 -1.32
C ASP A 48 12.83 -6.99 -0.77
N PHE A 49 12.04 -6.35 0.11
CA PHE A 49 10.89 -7.01 0.74
C PHE A 49 9.90 -7.60 -0.28
N PRO A 50 9.47 -6.90 -1.36
CA PRO A 50 8.57 -7.49 -2.35
C PRO A 50 9.16 -8.72 -3.04
N GLN A 51 10.47 -8.70 -3.32
CA GLN A 51 11.14 -9.85 -3.91
C GLN A 51 11.17 -11.04 -2.96
N GLN A 52 11.56 -10.82 -1.68
CA GLN A 52 11.60 -11.87 -0.66
C GLN A 52 10.21 -12.49 -0.48
N LEU A 53 9.16 -11.69 -0.40
CA LEU A 53 7.79 -12.18 -0.27
C LEU A 53 7.37 -13.01 -1.49
N CYS A 54 7.62 -12.52 -2.71
CA CYS A 54 7.27 -13.24 -3.93
C CYS A 54 8.07 -14.54 -4.09
N GLU A 55 9.33 -14.56 -3.71
CA GLU A 55 10.17 -15.77 -3.72
C GLU A 55 9.66 -16.79 -2.72
N ALA A 56 9.42 -16.38 -1.47
CA ALA A 56 8.91 -17.25 -0.41
C ALA A 56 7.53 -17.83 -0.74
N GLY A 57 6.65 -17.02 -1.39
CA GLY A 57 5.31 -17.43 -1.77
C GLY A 57 5.22 -18.19 -3.08
N GLY A 58 6.24 -18.14 -3.94
CA GLY A 58 6.14 -18.60 -5.33
C GLY A 58 5.32 -17.65 -6.20
N PHE A 59 5.09 -16.41 -5.77
CA PHE A 59 4.23 -15.42 -6.41
C PHE A 59 4.96 -14.64 -7.52
N ARG A 60 4.19 -13.97 -8.35
CA ARG A 60 4.65 -12.85 -9.16
C ARG A 60 4.26 -11.53 -8.51
N GLY A 61 5.07 -10.51 -8.70
CA GLY A 61 4.85 -9.21 -8.07
C GLY A 61 4.80 -8.05 -9.04
N LEU A 62 4.13 -7.00 -8.61
CA LEU A 62 4.10 -5.70 -9.25
C LEU A 62 4.31 -4.62 -8.19
N VAL A 63 5.42 -3.90 -8.28
CA VAL A 63 5.75 -2.78 -7.39
C VAL A 63 5.68 -1.51 -8.20
N PHE A 64 5.08 -0.45 -7.69
CA PHE A 64 4.98 0.82 -8.41
C PHE A 64 5.08 2.01 -7.46
N SER A 65 5.43 3.17 -8.01
CA SER A 65 5.35 4.43 -7.30
C SER A 65 4.07 5.16 -7.70
N ARG A 66 3.24 5.55 -6.73
CA ARG A 66 2.04 6.33 -6.96
C ARG A 66 2.37 7.69 -7.61
N PRO A 67 1.44 8.39 -8.29
CA PRO A 67 1.65 9.77 -8.74
C PRO A 67 2.18 10.65 -7.61
N ALA A 68 3.11 11.52 -7.90
CA ALA A 68 3.87 12.39 -6.99
C ALA A 68 5.07 11.72 -6.27
N TYR A 69 5.24 10.40 -6.37
CA TYR A 69 6.27 9.64 -5.65
C TYR A 69 7.25 8.94 -6.60
N GLY A 70 8.43 8.57 -6.06
CA GLY A 70 9.45 7.85 -6.82
C GLY A 70 9.88 8.62 -8.06
N ARG A 71 9.85 7.94 -9.20
CA ARG A 71 10.09 8.48 -10.54
C ARG A 71 8.80 8.68 -11.34
N SER A 72 7.65 8.51 -10.71
CA SER A 72 6.35 8.84 -11.29
C SER A 72 6.22 10.35 -11.45
N THR A 73 5.30 10.81 -12.30
CA THR A 73 5.08 12.24 -12.52
C THR A 73 4.90 12.97 -11.19
N PRO A 74 5.73 13.98 -10.87
CA PRO A 74 5.61 14.77 -9.67
C PRO A 74 4.27 15.53 -9.62
N ARG A 75 3.81 15.83 -8.43
CA ARG A 75 2.71 16.79 -8.20
C ARG A 75 3.15 18.19 -8.63
N ASP A 76 2.25 18.96 -9.18
CA ASP A 76 2.53 20.39 -9.40
C ASP A 76 2.77 21.10 -8.06
N PRO A 77 3.73 22.03 -7.96
CA PRO A 77 4.08 22.69 -6.71
C PRO A 77 2.89 23.35 -5.99
N ASP A 78 1.97 23.92 -6.76
CA ASP A 78 0.78 24.62 -6.26
C ASP A 78 -0.45 23.73 -6.11
N GLU A 79 -0.38 22.47 -6.54
CA GLU A 79 -1.48 21.53 -6.39
C GLU A 79 -1.65 21.17 -4.91
N LEU A 80 -2.84 21.39 -4.38
CA LEU A 80 -3.25 20.91 -3.07
C LEU A 80 -4.13 19.66 -3.26
N TRP A 81 -3.82 18.63 -2.51
CA TRP A 81 -4.69 17.45 -2.47
C TRP A 81 -5.93 17.77 -1.62
N ASP A 82 -7.04 17.12 -1.99
CA ASP A 82 -8.31 17.23 -1.29
C ASP A 82 -8.53 16.01 -0.38
N VAL A 83 -9.57 16.07 0.45
CA VAL A 83 -9.92 15.03 1.42
C VAL A 83 -10.16 13.65 0.78
N ASP A 84 -10.48 13.61 -0.51
CA ASP A 84 -10.71 12.40 -1.28
C ASP A 84 -9.46 11.86 -2.00
N PHE A 85 -8.24 12.32 -1.66
CA PHE A 85 -7.03 11.97 -2.41
C PHE A 85 -6.76 10.46 -2.47
N MET A 86 -7.02 9.72 -1.38
CA MET A 86 -6.88 8.25 -1.37
C MET A 86 -7.97 7.58 -2.20
N HIS A 87 -9.21 8.09 -2.16
CA HIS A 87 -10.29 7.60 -3.02
C HIS A 87 -9.94 7.77 -4.49
N ARG A 88 -9.38 8.92 -4.89
CA ARG A 88 -8.92 9.14 -6.27
C ARG A 88 -7.80 8.19 -6.68
N GLN A 89 -6.85 7.93 -5.79
CA GLN A 89 -5.82 6.92 -6.03
C GLN A 89 -6.44 5.53 -6.27
N ALA A 90 -7.39 5.13 -5.44
CA ALA A 90 -8.07 3.84 -5.51
C ALA A 90 -9.03 3.73 -6.71
N HIS A 91 -9.81 4.76 -6.98
CA HIS A 91 -10.94 4.68 -7.91
C HIS A 91 -10.62 5.15 -9.33
N GLU A 92 -9.57 5.96 -9.51
CA GLU A 92 -9.19 6.54 -10.80
C GLU A 92 -7.80 6.05 -11.24
N VAL A 93 -6.77 6.20 -10.39
CA VAL A 93 -5.38 5.90 -10.77
C VAL A 93 -5.15 4.40 -10.91
N LEU A 94 -5.52 3.59 -9.91
CA LEU A 94 -5.29 2.14 -9.95
C LEU A 94 -6.01 1.46 -11.13
N PRO A 95 -7.31 1.74 -11.41
CA PRO A 95 -7.96 1.17 -12.57
C PRO A 95 -7.27 1.54 -13.89
N ALA A 96 -6.95 2.83 -14.10
CA ALA A 96 -6.28 3.28 -15.31
C ALA A 96 -4.88 2.66 -15.48
N PHE A 97 -4.15 2.51 -14.37
CA PHE A 97 -2.86 1.84 -14.36
C PHE A 97 -2.98 0.36 -14.74
N PHE A 98 -3.91 -0.37 -14.14
CA PHE A 98 -4.14 -1.79 -14.44
C PHE A 98 -4.63 -2.00 -15.88
N GLU A 99 -5.47 -1.12 -16.40
CA GLU A 99 -5.90 -1.16 -17.81
C GLU A 99 -4.71 -0.98 -18.78
N THR A 100 -3.76 -0.10 -18.41
CA THR A 100 -2.58 0.19 -19.24
C THR A 100 -1.57 -0.94 -19.24
N ILE A 101 -1.26 -1.53 -18.08
CA ILE A 101 -0.18 -2.53 -17.97
C ILE A 101 -0.65 -3.97 -18.20
N GLY A 102 -1.95 -4.23 -18.16
CA GLY A 102 -2.55 -5.56 -18.28
C GLY A 102 -2.04 -6.53 -17.20
N PRO A 103 -2.66 -6.59 -16.01
CA PRO A 103 -2.17 -7.45 -14.92
C PRO A 103 -2.29 -8.96 -15.20
N GLY A 104 -2.76 -9.35 -16.40
CA GLY A 104 -2.66 -10.72 -16.88
C GLY A 104 -3.81 -11.64 -16.46
N GLY A 105 -5.06 -11.18 -16.57
CA GLY A 105 -6.25 -12.06 -16.52
C GLY A 105 -6.65 -12.60 -15.13
N HIS A 106 -5.77 -12.56 -14.15
CA HIS A 106 -6.04 -12.96 -12.77
C HIS A 106 -6.33 -11.75 -11.90
N LYS A 107 -7.27 -11.89 -10.96
CA LYS A 107 -7.51 -10.87 -9.93
C LYS A 107 -6.25 -10.73 -9.06
N PRO A 108 -5.68 -9.52 -8.87
CA PRO A 108 -4.51 -9.35 -8.02
C PRO A 108 -4.84 -9.45 -6.53
N TRP A 109 -3.85 -9.83 -5.75
CA TRP A 109 -3.75 -9.55 -4.33
C TRP A 109 -3.17 -8.15 -4.15
N LEU A 110 -3.79 -7.31 -3.34
CA LEU A 110 -3.25 -5.99 -3.02
C LEU A 110 -2.53 -6.04 -1.67
N PHE A 111 -1.24 -5.75 -1.68
CA PHE A 111 -0.41 -5.66 -0.50
C PHE A 111 -0.13 -4.18 -0.23
N GLY A 112 -0.80 -3.59 0.76
CA GLY A 112 -0.73 -2.16 1.03
C GLY A 112 -0.15 -1.84 2.41
N HIS A 113 0.72 -0.82 2.49
CA HIS A 113 1.23 -0.29 3.74
C HIS A 113 0.72 1.14 3.96
N SER A 114 0.22 1.44 5.17
CA SER A 114 -0.25 2.78 5.58
C SER A 114 -1.24 3.37 4.58
N ASP A 115 -0.98 4.54 3.97
CA ASP A 115 -1.80 5.10 2.86
C ASP A 115 -2.11 4.04 1.79
N GLY A 116 -1.11 3.22 1.42
CA GLY A 116 -1.29 2.14 0.44
C GLY A 116 -2.25 1.06 0.90
N GLY A 117 -2.30 0.79 2.20
CA GLY A 117 -3.28 -0.10 2.83
C GLY A 117 -4.69 0.47 2.76
N SER A 118 -4.86 1.75 3.07
CA SER A 118 -6.14 2.47 2.95
C SER A 118 -6.64 2.51 1.50
N ILE A 119 -5.73 2.77 0.55
CA ILE A 119 -6.05 2.75 -0.88
C ILE A 119 -6.46 1.35 -1.33
N ALA A 120 -5.82 0.28 -0.84
CA ALA A 120 -6.20 -1.10 -1.16
C ALA A 120 -7.61 -1.44 -0.64
N LEU A 121 -7.93 -1.02 0.60
CA LEU A 121 -9.27 -1.16 1.17
C LEU A 121 -10.33 -0.43 0.33
N LEU A 122 -10.09 0.83 -0.02
CA LEU A 122 -10.98 1.63 -0.88
C LEU A 122 -11.15 1.03 -2.27
N TYR A 123 -10.08 0.47 -2.85
CA TYR A 123 -10.17 -0.21 -4.14
C TYR A 123 -11.06 -1.46 -4.06
N ALA A 124 -10.84 -2.31 -3.06
CA ALA A 124 -11.63 -3.53 -2.87
C ALA A 124 -13.10 -3.23 -2.56
N SER A 125 -13.37 -2.19 -1.78
CA SER A 125 -14.71 -1.71 -1.51
C SER A 125 -15.46 -1.29 -2.79
N ARG A 126 -14.79 -0.57 -3.67
CA ARG A 126 -15.40 -0.06 -4.92
C ARG A 126 -15.47 -1.11 -6.03
N PHE A 127 -14.51 -2.04 -6.07
CA PHE A 127 -14.36 -3.04 -7.12
C PHE A 127 -14.20 -4.45 -6.54
N PRO A 128 -15.18 -4.97 -5.77
CA PRO A 128 -15.04 -6.22 -5.04
C PRO A 128 -14.76 -7.42 -5.95
N ASP A 129 -15.21 -7.37 -7.20
CA ASP A 129 -14.97 -8.43 -8.18
C ASP A 129 -13.61 -8.34 -8.89
N ARG A 130 -12.81 -7.30 -8.62
CA ARG A 130 -11.53 -7.06 -9.31
C ARG A 130 -10.29 -7.41 -8.46
N VAL A 131 -10.47 -7.91 -7.25
CA VAL A 131 -9.37 -8.32 -6.36
C VAL A 131 -9.55 -9.77 -5.91
N ALA A 132 -8.43 -10.47 -5.68
CA ALA A 132 -8.43 -11.80 -5.07
C ALA A 132 -8.48 -11.70 -3.54
N GLY A 133 -7.82 -10.74 -2.97
CA GLY A 133 -7.77 -10.47 -1.53
C GLY A 133 -6.83 -9.34 -1.18
N LEU A 134 -6.78 -9.02 0.11
CA LEU A 134 -5.99 -7.92 0.66
C LEU A 134 -5.02 -8.42 1.73
N VAL A 135 -3.82 -7.85 1.73
CA VAL A 135 -2.89 -7.87 2.85
C VAL A 135 -2.56 -6.41 3.16
N VAL A 136 -3.00 -5.91 4.30
CA VAL A 136 -2.79 -4.51 4.69
C VAL A 136 -1.96 -4.42 5.96
N LEU A 137 -0.93 -3.58 5.92
CA LEU A 137 -0.02 -3.31 7.02
C LEU A 137 -0.26 -1.89 7.53
N ALA A 138 -0.60 -1.76 8.81
CA ALA A 138 -0.81 -0.48 9.48
C ALA A 138 -1.64 0.51 8.64
N PRO A 139 -2.78 0.10 8.04
CA PRO A 139 -3.63 0.99 7.27
C PRO A 139 -4.31 2.01 8.18
N HIS A 140 -4.81 3.10 7.61
CA HIS A 140 -5.73 4.00 8.29
C HIS A 140 -7.14 3.82 7.74
N ILE A 141 -8.14 3.73 8.62
CA ILE A 141 -9.57 3.76 8.27
C ILE A 141 -10.23 5.05 8.76
N LEU A 142 -9.56 5.76 9.64
CA LEU A 142 -9.93 7.08 10.14
C LEU A 142 -8.68 7.84 10.61
N VAL A 143 -8.82 9.14 10.84
CA VAL A 143 -7.73 9.98 11.35
C VAL A 143 -7.77 10.02 12.88
N GLU A 144 -6.67 9.63 13.52
CA GLU A 144 -6.48 9.69 14.97
C GLU A 144 -5.59 10.87 15.38
N ASP A 145 -5.66 11.31 16.65
CA ASP A 145 -4.80 12.38 17.19
C ASP A 145 -3.33 12.00 17.11
N VAL A 146 -2.98 10.77 17.48
CA VAL A 146 -1.61 10.25 17.43
C VAL A 146 -1.02 10.35 16.01
N THR A 147 -1.82 10.09 14.98
CA THR A 147 -1.40 10.22 13.58
C THR A 147 -0.99 11.65 13.27
N VAL A 148 -1.87 12.60 13.59
CA VAL A 148 -1.64 14.02 13.28
C VAL A 148 -0.44 14.57 14.04
N GLU A 149 -0.29 14.21 15.31
CA GLU A 149 0.86 14.61 16.14
C GLU A 149 2.19 14.14 15.54
N ASN A 150 2.26 12.89 15.10
CA ASN A 150 3.49 12.35 14.52
C ASN A 150 3.76 12.88 13.10
N ILE A 151 2.72 13.19 12.33
CA ILE A 151 2.89 13.90 11.04
C ILE A 151 3.36 15.34 11.26
N GLN A 152 2.95 16.03 12.32
CA GLN A 152 3.52 17.33 12.69
C GLN A 152 4.99 17.23 13.07
N LYS A 153 5.40 16.21 13.85
CA LYS A 153 6.81 15.92 14.13
C LYS A 153 7.61 15.64 12.87
N ALA A 154 7.04 14.88 11.92
CA ALA A 154 7.67 14.63 10.64
C ALA A 154 7.90 15.93 9.85
N ARG A 155 6.95 16.89 9.91
CA ARG A 155 7.12 18.23 9.31
C ARG A 155 8.30 18.97 9.91
N GLN A 156 8.42 18.97 11.25
CA GLN A 156 9.54 19.60 11.93
C GLN A 156 10.87 18.95 11.51
N THR A 157 10.92 17.63 11.50
CA THR A 157 12.09 16.88 11.05
C THR A 157 12.46 17.20 9.61
N TYR A 158 11.48 17.37 8.72
CA TYR A 158 11.75 17.75 7.32
C TYR A 158 12.40 19.11 7.20
N LEU A 159 11.95 20.10 8.00
CA LEU A 159 12.44 21.47 7.98
C LEU A 159 13.81 21.64 8.65
N GLU A 160 14.13 20.81 9.65
CA GLU A 160 15.29 21.03 10.53
C GLU A 160 16.41 20.00 10.38
N SER A 161 16.22 18.98 9.52
CA SER A 161 17.20 17.90 9.37
C SER A 161 17.59 17.66 7.89
N ASP A 162 18.37 16.59 7.66
CA ASP A 162 18.74 16.13 6.32
C ASP A 162 17.68 15.26 5.66
N LEU A 163 16.47 15.16 6.22
CA LEU A 163 15.39 14.32 5.69
C LEU A 163 15.07 14.61 4.22
N PRO A 164 15.01 15.89 3.74
CA PRO A 164 14.81 16.18 2.31
C PRO A 164 15.87 15.51 1.42
N LYS A 165 17.14 15.59 1.83
CA LYS A 165 18.25 14.96 1.11
C LYS A 165 18.16 13.42 1.11
N ARG A 166 17.72 12.83 2.22
CA ARG A 166 17.52 11.36 2.31
C ARG A 166 16.38 10.90 1.42
N LEU A 167 15.24 11.61 1.41
CA LEU A 167 14.11 11.33 0.53
C LEU A 167 14.45 11.53 -0.94
N GLY A 168 15.30 12.49 -1.28
CA GLY A 168 15.80 12.71 -2.64
C GLY A 168 16.60 11.55 -3.24
N ARG A 169 16.93 10.52 -2.45
CA ARG A 169 17.50 9.27 -2.97
C ARG A 169 16.44 8.33 -3.56
N TYR A 170 15.18 8.56 -3.24
CA TYR A 170 14.05 7.68 -3.56
C TYR A 170 12.96 8.35 -4.38
N HIS A 171 13.02 9.69 -4.51
CA HIS A 171 12.05 10.50 -5.25
C HIS A 171 12.78 11.46 -6.16
N ASP A 172 12.34 11.57 -7.41
CA ASP A 172 12.86 12.60 -8.33
C ASP A 172 12.55 14.01 -7.81
N ASN A 173 11.46 14.16 -7.03
CA ASN A 173 11.09 15.40 -6.35
C ASN A 173 10.62 15.09 -4.91
N ALA A 174 11.55 15.22 -3.95
CA ALA A 174 11.25 14.95 -2.53
C ALA A 174 10.23 15.94 -1.95
N ASP A 175 10.25 17.20 -2.38
CA ASP A 175 9.28 18.21 -1.95
C ASP A 175 7.86 17.90 -2.46
N SER A 176 7.74 17.42 -3.69
CA SER A 176 6.45 16.96 -4.24
C SER A 176 5.85 15.86 -3.37
N ALA A 177 6.65 14.83 -3.05
CA ALA A 177 6.22 13.70 -2.24
C ALA A 177 5.88 14.14 -0.80
N PHE A 178 6.82 14.83 -0.14
CA PHE A 178 6.66 15.21 1.26
C PHE A 178 5.50 16.19 1.48
N TRP A 179 5.47 17.29 0.73
CA TRP A 179 4.45 18.33 0.95
C TRP A 179 3.07 17.92 0.44
N GLY A 180 2.98 17.03 -0.54
CA GLY A 180 1.72 16.42 -0.92
C GLY A 180 1.10 15.66 0.26
N TRP A 181 1.84 14.70 0.82
CA TRP A 181 1.41 13.90 1.96
C TRP A 181 1.20 14.74 3.25
N ASN A 182 2.20 15.53 3.64
CA ASN A 182 2.16 16.25 4.92
C ASN A 182 1.03 17.28 4.98
N ARG A 183 0.82 18.05 3.88
CA ARG A 183 -0.20 19.09 3.85
C ARG A 183 -1.61 18.52 3.92
N ILE A 184 -1.90 17.42 3.23
CA ILE A 184 -3.23 16.83 3.27
C ILE A 184 -3.53 16.20 4.62
N TRP A 185 -2.60 15.46 5.21
CA TRP A 185 -2.80 14.86 6.51
C TRP A 185 -2.97 15.90 7.64
N LEU A 186 -2.36 17.09 7.50
CA LEU A 186 -2.52 18.21 8.44
C LEU A 186 -3.63 19.18 8.02
N HIS A 187 -4.34 18.92 6.92
CA HIS A 187 -5.45 19.76 6.48
C HIS A 187 -6.64 19.62 7.44
N PRO A 188 -7.17 20.73 8.03
CA PRO A 188 -8.22 20.63 9.03
C PRO A 188 -9.45 19.81 8.61
N PRO A 189 -9.98 19.93 7.37
CA PRO A 189 -11.07 19.08 6.91
C PRO A 189 -10.74 17.59 6.86
N PHE A 190 -9.47 17.20 6.66
CA PHE A 190 -9.05 15.79 6.63
C PHE A 190 -9.14 15.11 7.99
N ARG A 191 -9.24 15.86 9.08
CA ARG A 191 -9.53 15.33 10.44
C ARG A 191 -10.83 14.54 10.52
N GLN A 192 -11.77 14.80 9.61
CA GLN A 192 -13.06 14.10 9.53
C GLN A 192 -13.02 12.92 8.57
N TRP A 193 -11.86 12.66 7.93
CA TRP A 193 -11.74 11.54 7.00
C TRP A 193 -11.90 10.22 7.74
N ASN A 194 -12.83 9.40 7.24
CA ASN A 194 -13.20 8.12 7.79
C ASN A 194 -13.79 7.26 6.67
N ILE A 195 -13.31 6.03 6.51
CA ILE A 195 -13.74 5.08 5.49
C ILE A 195 -14.42 3.82 6.06
N GLU A 196 -14.78 3.83 7.34
CA GLU A 196 -15.37 2.65 7.99
C GLU A 196 -16.62 2.17 7.25
N ALA A 197 -17.47 3.08 6.78
CA ALA A 197 -18.71 2.72 6.08
C ALA A 197 -18.45 2.06 4.72
N GLU A 198 -17.38 2.42 4.03
CA GLU A 198 -17.00 1.80 2.76
C GLU A 198 -16.54 0.36 2.93
N LEU A 199 -16.00 -0.01 4.09
CA LEU A 199 -15.51 -1.37 4.35
C LEU A 199 -16.60 -2.44 4.27
N ASP A 200 -17.85 -2.10 4.53
CA ASP A 200 -18.98 -3.03 4.53
C ASP A 200 -19.21 -3.74 3.19
N THR A 201 -18.67 -3.20 2.11
CA THR A 201 -18.79 -3.78 0.75
C THR A 201 -17.64 -4.72 0.37
N ILE A 202 -16.62 -4.85 1.22
CA ILE A 202 -15.46 -5.72 0.96
C ILE A 202 -15.87 -7.19 1.15
N SER A 203 -15.84 -7.95 0.07
CA SER A 203 -16.21 -9.38 0.07
C SER A 203 -15.02 -10.34 -0.02
N CYS A 204 -13.84 -9.85 -0.42
CA CYS A 204 -12.63 -10.67 -0.52
C CYS A 204 -12.00 -10.95 0.86
N PRO A 205 -11.15 -11.99 0.99
CA PRO A 205 -10.38 -12.23 2.20
C PRO A 205 -9.42 -11.08 2.50
N VAL A 206 -9.27 -10.74 3.79
CA VAL A 206 -8.40 -9.66 4.28
C VAL A 206 -7.48 -10.18 5.39
N LEU A 207 -6.18 -9.94 5.26
CA LEU A 207 -5.21 -10.03 6.36
C LEU A 207 -4.81 -8.61 6.75
N ALA A 208 -5.11 -8.22 7.99
CA ALA A 208 -4.75 -6.91 8.54
C ALA A 208 -3.69 -7.07 9.62
N MET A 209 -2.51 -6.50 9.40
CA MET A 209 -1.36 -6.57 10.29
C MET A 209 -0.99 -5.19 10.80
N GLN A 210 -0.63 -5.07 12.08
CA GLN A 210 -0.14 -3.82 12.65
C GLN A 210 0.79 -4.10 13.83
N GLY A 211 1.82 -3.29 13.98
CA GLY A 211 2.67 -3.30 15.17
C GLY A 211 1.92 -2.79 16.39
N VAL A 212 2.18 -3.40 17.56
CA VAL A 212 1.59 -2.97 18.82
C VAL A 212 2.12 -1.59 19.24
N ASP A 213 3.36 -1.27 18.84
CA ASP A 213 4.05 -0.02 19.15
C ASP A 213 3.98 1.00 17.99
N ASP A 214 2.95 0.87 17.13
CA ASP A 214 2.76 1.76 15.98
C ASP A 214 2.54 3.21 16.43
N GLU A 215 3.45 4.09 16.04
CA GLU A 215 3.46 5.50 16.38
C GLU A 215 2.51 6.38 15.54
N TYR A 216 1.95 5.85 14.45
CA TYR A 216 1.04 6.57 13.56
C TYR A 216 -0.43 6.16 13.68
N GLY A 217 -0.73 5.02 14.29
CA GLY A 217 -2.10 4.57 14.46
C GLY A 217 -2.26 3.56 15.57
N THR A 218 -3.39 3.60 16.27
CA THR A 218 -3.68 2.59 17.29
C THR A 218 -4.19 1.29 16.63
N LEU A 219 -4.21 0.20 17.39
CA LEU A 219 -4.79 -1.07 16.92
C LEU A 219 -6.30 -0.96 16.58
N HIS A 220 -6.94 0.17 16.91
CA HIS A 220 -8.30 0.46 16.49
C HIS A 220 -8.45 0.41 14.95
N GLN A 221 -7.41 0.80 14.21
CA GLN A 221 -7.40 0.79 12.75
C GLN A 221 -7.70 -0.62 12.21
N ILE A 222 -6.92 -1.62 12.59
CA ILE A 222 -7.11 -2.99 12.07
C ILE A 222 -8.29 -3.72 12.75
N ARG A 223 -8.54 -3.44 14.02
CA ARG A 223 -9.71 -4.00 14.74
C ARG A 223 -11.03 -3.46 14.16
N GLY A 224 -11.07 -2.20 13.76
CA GLY A 224 -12.19 -1.59 13.05
C GLY A 224 -12.47 -2.27 11.70
N ILE A 225 -11.40 -2.64 10.95
CA ILE A 225 -11.56 -3.44 9.73
C ILE A 225 -12.25 -4.77 10.05
N ALA A 226 -11.77 -5.53 11.05
CA ALA A 226 -12.36 -6.82 11.40
C ALA A 226 -13.81 -6.72 11.89
N GLN A 227 -14.21 -5.61 12.48
CA GLN A 227 -15.60 -5.37 12.89
C GLN A 227 -16.54 -5.19 11.68
N ARG A 228 -16.05 -4.62 10.59
CA ARG A 228 -16.82 -4.35 9.37
C ARG A 228 -16.72 -5.45 8.33
N VAL A 229 -15.59 -6.14 8.29
CA VAL A 229 -15.26 -7.20 7.31
C VAL A 229 -15.03 -8.51 8.07
N PRO A 230 -16.08 -9.33 8.33
CA PRO A 230 -15.98 -10.49 9.24
C PRO A 230 -14.97 -11.56 8.84
N GLN A 231 -14.61 -11.65 7.55
CA GLN A 231 -13.59 -12.57 7.05
C GLN A 231 -12.15 -12.06 7.24
N THR A 232 -11.95 -10.95 7.95
CA THR A 232 -10.63 -10.41 8.25
C THR A 232 -9.88 -11.27 9.26
N GLN A 233 -8.65 -11.65 8.94
CA GLN A 233 -7.69 -12.17 9.89
C GLN A 233 -6.84 -11.02 10.44
N LEU A 234 -6.70 -10.94 11.77
CA LEU A 234 -5.90 -9.95 12.44
C LEU A 234 -4.55 -10.53 12.85
N LEU A 235 -3.48 -9.74 12.71
CA LEU A 235 -2.17 -10.02 13.27
C LEU A 235 -1.62 -8.76 13.94
N GLU A 236 -1.70 -8.71 15.27
CA GLU A 236 -1.06 -7.70 16.11
C GLU A 236 0.36 -8.16 16.42
N ILE A 237 1.37 -7.39 16.02
CA ILE A 237 2.78 -7.81 16.06
C ILE A 237 3.46 -7.11 17.25
N PRO A 238 3.89 -7.83 18.31
CA PRO A 238 4.64 -7.27 19.42
C PRO A 238 6.01 -6.73 18.94
N ASP A 239 6.58 -5.77 19.69
CA ASP A 239 7.89 -5.18 19.42
C ASP A 239 8.02 -4.69 17.95
N CYS A 240 6.97 -4.08 17.44
CA CYS A 240 6.87 -3.65 16.06
C CYS A 240 6.16 -2.28 15.99
N GLY A 241 6.77 -1.35 15.26
CA GLY A 241 6.21 -0.02 14.99
C GLY A 241 5.32 0.00 13.74
N HIS A 242 5.26 1.18 13.10
CA HIS A 242 4.41 1.43 11.93
C HIS A 242 4.80 0.62 10.67
N SER A 243 5.97 0.03 10.63
CA SER A 243 6.49 -0.61 9.40
C SER A 243 6.78 -2.11 9.57
N PRO A 244 5.76 -2.99 9.71
CA PRO A 244 5.96 -4.42 9.94
C PRO A 244 6.91 -5.10 8.93
N HIS A 245 6.88 -4.68 7.67
CA HIS A 245 7.77 -5.18 6.62
C HIS A 245 9.26 -4.80 6.81
N ARG A 246 9.57 -3.87 7.72
CA ARG A 246 10.95 -3.46 8.09
C ARG A 246 11.34 -3.96 9.46
N ASP A 247 10.42 -3.86 10.42
CA ASP A 247 10.68 -4.15 11.82
C ASP A 247 10.65 -5.65 12.08
N GLN A 248 9.71 -6.36 11.45
CA GLN A 248 9.47 -7.80 11.60
C GLN A 248 9.23 -8.47 10.24
N PRO A 249 10.20 -8.39 9.28
CA PRO A 249 9.99 -8.80 7.89
C PRO A 249 9.63 -10.28 7.75
N GLU A 250 10.26 -11.16 8.54
CA GLU A 250 9.98 -12.61 8.51
C GLU A 250 8.55 -12.91 8.94
N THR A 251 8.09 -12.29 10.02
CA THR A 251 6.71 -12.42 10.53
C THR A 251 5.71 -11.96 9.48
N ALA A 252 5.94 -10.81 8.85
CA ALA A 252 5.07 -10.27 7.82
C ALA A 252 5.04 -11.16 6.57
N ILE A 253 6.19 -11.69 6.13
CA ILE A 253 6.30 -12.58 4.97
C ILE A 253 5.58 -13.91 5.24
N VAL A 254 5.86 -14.56 6.37
CA VAL A 254 5.26 -15.86 6.71
C VAL A 254 3.73 -15.77 6.78
N ALA A 255 3.22 -14.72 7.47
CA ALA A 255 1.79 -14.50 7.58
C ALA A 255 1.14 -14.24 6.21
N ALA A 256 1.71 -13.33 5.40
CA ALA A 256 1.18 -13.00 4.09
C ALA A 256 1.21 -14.19 3.12
N VAL A 257 2.31 -14.92 3.07
CA VAL A 257 2.46 -16.11 2.20
C VAL A 257 1.44 -17.18 2.56
N SER A 258 1.33 -17.50 3.85
CA SER A 258 0.36 -18.49 4.34
C SER A 258 -1.07 -18.07 3.98
N PHE A 259 -1.40 -16.79 4.22
CA PHE A 259 -2.72 -16.26 3.95
C PHE A 259 -3.09 -16.29 2.45
N VAL A 260 -2.20 -15.83 1.58
CA VAL A 260 -2.42 -15.81 0.13
C VAL A 260 -2.59 -17.24 -0.39
N ARG A 261 -1.73 -18.18 -0.01
CA ARG A 261 -1.82 -19.59 -0.44
C ARG A 261 -3.13 -20.24 -0.02
N ASN A 262 -3.55 -20.07 1.23
CA ASN A 262 -4.78 -20.66 1.75
C ASN A 262 -6.04 -20.16 1.01
N HIS A 263 -6.00 -18.97 0.41
CA HIS A 263 -7.14 -18.37 -0.29
C HIS A 263 -7.00 -18.38 -1.83
N SER A 264 -5.85 -18.83 -2.36
CA SER A 264 -5.65 -18.94 -3.82
C SER A 264 -6.01 -20.30 -4.40
N GLY A 265 -6.50 -21.23 -3.59
CA GLY A 265 -6.88 -22.59 -4.03
C GLY A 265 -5.69 -23.53 -4.28
N GLU A 266 -4.47 -23.12 -3.93
CA GLU A 266 -3.32 -24.02 -3.90
C GLU A 266 -3.38 -24.87 -2.64
N THR A 267 -4.03 -26.05 -2.75
CA THR A 267 -3.91 -27.10 -1.73
C THR A 267 -2.43 -27.41 -1.55
N LEU A 268 -1.96 -27.27 -0.31
CA LEU A 268 -0.66 -27.76 0.12
C LEU A 268 -0.55 -29.24 -0.29
N ASN A 269 0.20 -29.55 -1.35
CA ASN A 269 0.78 -30.86 -1.50
C ASN A 269 1.83 -30.98 -0.38
N GLU A 270 1.37 -31.44 0.78
CA GLU A 270 2.27 -31.97 1.80
C GLU A 270 3.07 -33.10 1.12
N SER A 271 4.29 -32.79 0.71
CA SER A 271 5.25 -33.86 0.42
C SER A 271 5.48 -34.61 1.73
N PRO A 272 5.17 -35.90 1.80
CA PRO A 272 5.47 -36.65 2.99
C PRO A 272 6.99 -36.61 3.21
N MET A 273 7.39 -36.13 4.38
CA MET A 273 8.78 -36.30 4.84
C MET A 273 9.04 -37.81 4.90
N LEU A 274 9.94 -38.29 4.06
CA LEU A 274 10.61 -39.58 4.17
C LEU A 274 11.82 -39.45 5.08
#